data_72d86bed8817d888eb69a4a6874a7bae
#
_entry.id   72d86bed8817d888eb69a4a6874a7bae
#
_cell.length_a   1.000
_cell.length_b   1.000
_cell.length_c   1.000
_cell.angle_alpha   90.00
_cell.angle_beta   90.00
_cell.angle_gamma   90.00
#
_symmetry.space_group_name_H-M   'P 1'
#
loop_
_entity.id
_entity.type
_entity.pdbx_description
1 polymer ?
#
loop_
_entity_poly.entity_id
_entity_poly.type
_entity_poly.pdbx_seq_one_letter_code
_entity_poly.pdbx_strand_id
1 'polypeptide(L)'
;MQIEQEIIKRKKIIMSLFVIIFILSSFVFVKFLLNRMNTYIEVNGEISMESVVEQIQQTYDMQVSGYYRQLHFVEDYLCKEKKISLETDNNRNFFKAWEKESESTLLFLQENGKAITSDGTKLKVDMPSKLLLNLRNGFNIEKLVAFEFEQVKKDGYLVAIPCQEYTINGETYTAIGTVYDHSKLDSMLNLGGYDGSAYLFMLDDDGTITYTNQKDDIFFRNYSLLKHLKSNHAITEKEFDSLNKKIAEGKKGVELLKKDKPYYLGYCPIESNNTMLIYIVKKEAVDNVLKEYQKMIGFTTMLMTGFILLL
;
A
#
# COMPACT_ATOMS: atom_id res chain seq x y z
N MET A 1 -55.47 -24.03 -54.91
CA MET A 1 -55.01 -24.95 -53.88
C MET A 1 -53.54 -25.29 -53.90
N GLN A 2 -52.95 -25.80 -55.02
CA GLN A 2 -51.46 -26.06 -55.07
C GLN A 2 -50.59 -24.79 -54.97
N ILE A 3 -50.97 -23.72 -55.65
CA ILE A 3 -50.21 -22.42 -55.59
C ILE A 3 -50.27 -21.80 -54.25
N GLU A 4 -51.36 -21.86 -53.51
CA GLU A 4 -51.46 -21.34 -52.13
C GLU A 4 -50.57 -22.12 -51.13
N GLN A 5 -50.53 -23.45 -51.29
CA GLN A 5 -49.65 -24.28 -50.49
C GLN A 5 -48.16 -23.96 -50.67
N GLU A 6 -47.76 -23.67 -51.94
CA GLU A 6 -46.38 -23.30 -52.24
C GLU A 6 -46.02 -21.92 -51.74
N ILE A 7 -46.91 -20.94 -51.71
CA ILE A 7 -46.76 -19.62 -51.12
C ILE A 7 -46.60 -19.71 -49.60
N ILE A 8 -47.43 -20.53 -48.94
CA ILE A 8 -47.34 -20.76 -47.48
C ILE A 8 -46.04 -21.44 -47.13
N LYS A 9 -45.57 -22.40 -47.91
CA LYS A 9 -44.29 -23.09 -47.71
C LYS A 9 -43.10 -22.14 -47.84
N ARG A 10 -43.09 -21.25 -48.87
CA ARG A 10 -42.06 -20.23 -49.05
C ARG A 10 -42.05 -19.20 -47.90
N LYS A 11 -43.21 -18.75 -47.42
CA LYS A 11 -43.31 -17.85 -46.24
C LYS A 11 -42.74 -18.49 -44.98
N LYS A 12 -43.02 -19.76 -44.73
CA LYS A 12 -42.46 -20.50 -43.58
C LYS A 12 -40.94 -20.62 -43.66
N ILE A 13 -40.39 -20.91 -44.86
CA ILE A 13 -38.94 -21.00 -45.04
C ILE A 13 -38.26 -19.63 -44.81
N ILE A 14 -38.82 -18.55 -45.37
CA ILE A 14 -38.29 -17.18 -45.16
C ILE A 14 -38.34 -16.80 -43.69
N MET A 15 -39.44 -17.11 -42.99
CA MET A 15 -39.60 -16.82 -41.58
C MET A 15 -38.62 -17.62 -40.70
N SER A 16 -38.41 -18.91 -41.05
CA SER A 16 -37.39 -19.75 -40.38
C SER A 16 -35.97 -19.21 -40.60
N LEU A 17 -35.66 -18.75 -41.81
CA LEU A 17 -34.37 -18.18 -42.14
C LEU A 17 -34.10 -16.85 -41.37
N PHE A 18 -35.17 -16.04 -41.21
CA PHE A 18 -35.11 -14.80 -40.45
C PHE A 18 -34.87 -15.05 -38.96
N VAL A 19 -35.50 -16.05 -38.36
CA VAL A 19 -35.30 -16.48 -36.98
C VAL A 19 -33.87 -16.98 -36.78
N ILE A 20 -33.33 -17.77 -37.69
CA ILE A 20 -31.94 -18.27 -37.62
C ILE A 20 -30.94 -17.12 -37.69
N ILE A 21 -31.11 -16.17 -38.60
CA ILE A 21 -30.26 -14.99 -38.75
C ILE A 21 -30.32 -14.14 -37.46
N PHE A 22 -31.53 -13.97 -36.91
CA PHE A 22 -31.71 -13.21 -35.66
C PHE A 22 -31.01 -13.87 -34.48
N ILE A 23 -31.12 -15.19 -34.33
CA ILE A 23 -30.42 -15.96 -33.28
C ILE A 23 -28.89 -15.82 -33.43
N LEU A 24 -28.36 -15.96 -34.65
CA LEU A 24 -26.93 -15.81 -34.92
C LEU A 24 -26.45 -14.40 -34.64
N SER A 25 -27.18 -13.36 -35.04
CA SER A 25 -26.83 -11.97 -34.79
C SER A 25 -26.86 -11.65 -33.28
N SER A 26 -27.84 -12.17 -32.52
CA SER A 26 -27.93 -12.05 -31.09
C SER A 26 -26.73 -12.71 -30.38
N PHE A 27 -26.28 -13.87 -30.86
CA PHE A 27 -25.14 -14.56 -30.30
C PHE A 27 -23.83 -13.78 -30.55
N VAL A 28 -23.63 -13.22 -31.75
CA VAL A 28 -22.49 -12.36 -32.07
C VAL A 28 -22.51 -11.10 -31.23
N PHE A 29 -23.67 -10.48 -31.04
CA PHE A 29 -23.84 -9.29 -30.21
C PHE A 29 -23.52 -9.54 -28.73
N VAL A 30 -24.02 -10.65 -28.17
CA VAL A 30 -23.70 -11.06 -26.79
C VAL A 30 -22.20 -11.29 -26.62
N LYS A 31 -21.54 -11.98 -27.56
CA LYS A 31 -20.09 -12.19 -27.53
C LYS A 31 -19.30 -10.86 -27.59
N PHE A 32 -19.76 -9.93 -28.42
CA PHE A 32 -19.18 -8.58 -28.51
C PHE A 32 -19.32 -7.82 -27.19
N LEU A 33 -20.51 -7.85 -26.55
CA LEU A 33 -20.74 -7.23 -25.25
C LEU A 33 -19.84 -7.84 -24.16
N LEU A 34 -19.73 -9.17 -24.11
CA LEU A 34 -18.87 -9.84 -23.13
C LEU A 34 -17.39 -9.43 -23.29
N ASN A 35 -16.90 -9.34 -24.51
CA ASN A 35 -15.53 -8.88 -24.76
C ASN A 35 -15.34 -7.41 -24.33
N ARG A 36 -16.30 -6.54 -24.62
CA ARG A 36 -16.26 -5.14 -24.17
C ARG A 36 -16.28 -5.03 -22.65
N MET A 37 -17.09 -5.85 -21.99
CA MET A 37 -17.17 -5.88 -20.53
C MET A 37 -15.86 -6.35 -19.91
N ASN A 38 -15.20 -7.37 -20.46
CA ASN A 38 -13.90 -7.82 -19.94
C ASN A 38 -12.84 -6.72 -20.03
N THR A 39 -12.77 -6.00 -21.16
CA THR A 39 -11.87 -4.84 -21.30
C THR A 39 -12.21 -3.73 -20.30
N TYR A 40 -13.50 -3.47 -20.10
CA TYR A 40 -13.98 -2.48 -19.13
C TYR A 40 -13.58 -2.85 -17.69
N ILE A 41 -13.64 -4.14 -17.32
CA ILE A 41 -13.21 -4.63 -16.01
C ILE A 41 -11.71 -4.46 -15.81
N GLU A 42 -10.89 -4.80 -16.81
CA GLU A 42 -9.44 -4.62 -16.70
C GLU A 42 -9.09 -3.14 -16.48
N VAL A 43 -9.65 -2.25 -17.30
CA VAL A 43 -9.39 -0.80 -17.16
C VAL A 43 -9.87 -0.25 -15.81
N ASN A 44 -11.09 -0.63 -15.38
CA ASN A 44 -11.58 -0.17 -14.08
C ASN A 44 -10.84 -0.82 -12.91
N GLY A 45 -10.35 -2.06 -13.07
CA GLY A 45 -9.47 -2.71 -12.12
C GLY A 45 -8.17 -1.94 -11.91
N GLU A 46 -7.53 -1.51 -12.98
CA GLU A 46 -6.32 -0.67 -12.92
C GLU A 46 -6.60 0.67 -12.23
N ILE A 47 -7.67 1.38 -12.64
CA ILE A 47 -8.08 2.66 -12.03
C ILE A 47 -8.40 2.50 -10.53
N SER A 48 -9.14 1.44 -10.18
CA SER A 48 -9.46 1.14 -8.79
C SER A 48 -8.21 0.88 -7.96
N MET A 49 -7.26 0.12 -8.49
CA MET A 49 -6.00 -0.16 -7.85
C MET A 49 -5.13 1.09 -7.68
N GLU A 50 -5.06 1.95 -8.70
CA GLU A 50 -4.34 3.23 -8.61
C GLU A 50 -4.92 4.10 -7.50
N SER A 51 -6.24 4.21 -7.43
CA SER A 51 -6.93 4.94 -6.36
C SER A 51 -6.64 4.38 -4.97
N VAL A 52 -6.62 3.05 -4.81
CA VAL A 52 -6.30 2.40 -3.52
C VAL A 52 -4.87 2.70 -3.11
N VAL A 53 -3.90 2.57 -4.01
CA VAL A 53 -2.48 2.83 -3.70
C VAL A 53 -2.26 4.30 -3.33
N GLU A 54 -2.88 5.23 -4.05
CA GLU A 54 -2.84 6.65 -3.71
C GLU A 54 -3.48 6.94 -2.35
N GLN A 55 -4.59 6.30 -2.03
CA GLN A 55 -5.24 6.47 -0.73
C GLN A 55 -4.37 5.95 0.42
N ILE A 56 -3.69 4.81 0.24
CA ILE A 56 -2.73 4.28 1.22
C ILE A 56 -1.59 5.28 1.43
N GLN A 57 -1.00 5.77 0.35
CA GLN A 57 0.09 6.75 0.39
C GLN A 57 -0.36 8.04 1.10
N GLN A 58 -1.50 8.61 0.72
CA GLN A 58 -2.02 9.83 1.36
C GLN A 58 -2.29 9.64 2.85
N THR A 59 -2.85 8.48 3.25
CA THR A 59 -3.11 8.15 4.65
C THR A 59 -1.81 8.06 5.43
N TYR A 60 -0.81 7.40 4.87
CA TYR A 60 0.52 7.31 5.46
C TYR A 60 1.15 8.69 5.65
N ASP A 61 1.24 9.50 4.59
CA ASP A 61 1.85 10.83 4.62
C ASP A 61 1.14 11.75 5.62
N MET A 62 -0.18 11.68 5.70
CA MET A 62 -0.97 12.46 6.66
C MET A 62 -0.66 12.06 8.11
N GLN A 63 -0.54 10.77 8.39
CA GLN A 63 -0.22 10.29 9.73
C GLN A 63 1.21 10.63 10.13
N VAL A 64 2.18 10.42 9.24
CA VAL A 64 3.59 10.77 9.49
C VAL A 64 3.74 12.27 9.72
N SER A 65 3.07 13.10 8.93
CA SER A 65 3.03 14.55 9.16
C SER A 65 2.42 14.91 10.51
N GLY A 66 1.45 14.11 10.99
CA GLY A 66 0.90 14.22 12.34
C GLY A 66 1.96 13.94 13.40
N TYR A 67 2.76 12.89 13.23
CA TYR A 67 3.84 12.54 14.16
C TYR A 67 4.94 13.61 14.22
N TYR A 68 5.34 14.15 13.07
CA TYR A 68 6.30 15.27 13.05
C TYR A 68 5.77 16.49 13.81
N ARG A 69 4.50 16.85 13.65
CA ARG A 69 3.90 17.96 14.42
C ARG A 69 3.88 17.69 15.90
N GLN A 70 3.63 16.44 16.33
CA GLN A 70 3.68 16.07 17.74
C GLN A 70 5.10 16.17 18.29
N LEU A 71 6.13 15.77 17.53
CA LEU A 71 7.52 15.91 17.93
C LEU A 71 7.98 17.37 18.02
N HIS A 72 7.57 18.21 17.04
CA HIS A 72 7.84 19.65 17.12
C HIS A 72 7.16 20.30 18.33
N PHE A 73 5.97 19.85 18.73
CA PHE A 73 5.35 20.32 19.97
C PHE A 73 6.21 19.96 21.20
N VAL A 74 6.81 18.79 21.24
CA VAL A 74 7.77 18.42 22.32
C VAL A 74 9.02 19.30 22.24
N GLU A 75 9.56 19.52 21.05
CA GLU A 75 10.71 20.41 20.84
C GLU A 75 10.41 21.82 21.36
N ASP A 76 9.26 22.41 21.00
CA ASP A 76 8.83 23.74 21.45
C ASP A 76 8.67 23.83 22.97
N TYR A 77 8.20 22.75 23.60
CA TYR A 77 8.12 22.67 25.06
C TYR A 77 9.51 22.71 25.68
N LEU A 78 10.48 22.02 25.08
CA LEU A 78 11.84 21.87 25.59
C LEU A 78 12.77 23.02 25.16
N CYS A 79 12.43 23.82 24.17
CA CYS A 79 13.30 24.83 23.56
C CYS A 79 13.80 25.90 24.56
N LYS A 80 13.12 26.06 25.69
CA LYS A 80 13.48 27.00 26.72
C LYS A 80 14.58 26.47 27.67
N GLU A 81 14.84 25.18 27.67
CA GLU A 81 15.75 24.50 28.57
C GLU A 81 16.89 23.81 27.79
N LYS A 82 18.14 24.29 27.97
CA LYS A 82 19.32 23.61 27.41
C LYS A 82 19.72 22.34 28.18
N LYS A 83 19.38 22.28 29.47
CA LYS A 83 19.59 21.11 30.32
C LYS A 83 18.24 20.56 30.76
N ILE A 84 17.94 19.35 30.31
CA ILE A 84 16.69 18.68 30.62
C ILE A 84 16.93 17.71 31.76
N SER A 85 16.15 17.86 32.82
CA SER A 85 16.05 16.85 33.87
C SER A 85 14.80 16.02 33.64
N LEU A 86 14.97 14.74 33.36
CA LEU A 86 13.85 13.80 33.19
C LEU A 86 13.10 13.53 34.49
N GLU A 87 13.73 13.84 35.63
CA GLU A 87 13.20 13.54 36.96
C GLU A 87 12.32 14.65 37.55
N THR A 88 12.31 15.86 36.96
CA THR A 88 11.43 16.93 37.44
C THR A 88 9.98 16.54 37.23
N ASP A 89 9.13 16.83 38.21
CA ASP A 89 7.70 16.48 38.16
C ASP A 89 7.00 17.05 36.92
N ASN A 90 7.38 18.25 36.51
CA ASN A 90 6.80 18.90 35.33
C ASN A 90 7.13 18.12 34.05
N ASN A 91 8.40 17.79 33.81
CA ASN A 91 8.82 17.07 32.62
C ASN A 91 8.28 15.64 32.63
N ARG A 92 8.33 14.95 33.75
CA ARG A 92 7.78 13.60 33.92
C ARG A 92 6.28 13.56 33.60
N ASN A 93 5.51 14.51 34.14
CA ASN A 93 4.06 14.58 33.88
C ASN A 93 3.76 14.93 32.44
N PHE A 94 4.51 15.88 31.86
CA PHE A 94 4.36 16.23 30.44
C PHE A 94 4.63 15.02 29.52
N PHE A 95 5.77 14.35 29.67
CA PHE A 95 6.14 13.22 28.84
C PHE A 95 5.16 12.05 28.98
N LYS A 96 4.75 11.70 30.22
CA LYS A 96 3.75 10.66 30.45
C LYS A 96 2.40 10.99 29.79
N ALA A 97 1.94 12.24 29.86
CA ALA A 97 0.72 12.66 29.24
C ALA A 97 0.83 12.56 27.71
N TRP A 98 1.95 13.04 27.15
CA TRP A 98 2.21 12.98 25.73
C TRP A 98 2.31 11.54 25.20
N GLU A 99 3.05 10.67 25.86
CA GLU A 99 3.19 9.25 25.48
C GLU A 99 1.86 8.49 25.54
N LYS A 100 1.04 8.80 26.53
CA LYS A 100 -0.30 8.22 26.66
C LYS A 100 -1.22 8.65 25.50
N GLU A 101 -1.16 9.92 25.08
CA GLU A 101 -1.97 10.47 24.01
C GLU A 101 -1.47 10.00 22.64
N SER A 102 -0.16 9.96 22.44
CA SER A 102 0.46 9.52 21.18
C SER A 102 0.51 8.00 20.99
N GLU A 103 0.23 7.23 22.07
CA GLU A 103 0.39 5.76 22.09
C GLU A 103 1.79 5.30 21.62
N SER A 104 2.82 6.03 22.06
CA SER A 104 4.20 5.82 21.61
C SER A 104 5.20 6.13 22.70
N THR A 105 6.46 5.75 22.53
CA THR A 105 7.56 6.03 23.45
C THR A 105 8.41 7.18 22.92
N LEU A 106 8.59 8.22 23.71
CA LEU A 106 9.45 9.35 23.38
C LEU A 106 10.93 9.00 23.59
N LEU A 107 11.75 9.37 22.62
CA LEU A 107 13.19 9.12 22.62
C LEU A 107 13.98 10.42 22.42
N PHE A 108 15.11 10.53 23.11
CA PHE A 108 16.18 11.47 22.79
C PHE A 108 17.34 10.68 22.17
N LEU A 109 17.80 11.09 21.00
CA LEU A 109 18.74 10.36 20.18
C LEU A 109 20.08 11.09 20.08
N GLN A 110 21.17 10.34 20.20
CA GLN A 110 22.53 10.80 19.94
C GLN A 110 22.95 10.50 18.50
N GLU A 111 23.96 11.19 18.00
CA GLU A 111 24.54 10.98 16.66
C GLU A 111 25.10 9.56 16.42
N ASN A 112 25.34 8.79 17.46
CA ASN A 112 25.89 7.43 17.38
C ASN A 112 24.81 6.33 17.50
N GLY A 113 23.53 6.70 17.50
CA GLY A 113 22.40 5.79 17.62
C GLY A 113 22.07 5.37 19.07
N LYS A 114 22.82 5.87 20.09
CA LYS A 114 22.38 5.72 21.46
C LYS A 114 21.16 6.59 21.71
N ALA A 115 20.27 6.13 22.57
CA ALA A 115 19.06 6.85 22.91
C ALA A 115 18.73 6.69 24.39
N ILE A 116 17.94 7.64 24.88
CA ILE A 116 17.31 7.57 26.21
C ILE A 116 15.82 7.86 26.05
N THR A 117 14.99 7.09 26.72
CA THR A 117 13.54 7.32 26.77
C THR A 117 13.20 8.43 27.76
N SER A 118 11.96 8.89 27.72
CA SER A 118 11.45 9.90 28.66
C SER A 118 11.51 9.48 30.15
N ASP A 119 11.51 8.17 30.44
CA ASP A 119 11.64 7.60 31.78
C ASP A 119 13.10 7.36 32.21
N GLY A 120 14.05 7.70 31.34
CA GLY A 120 15.48 7.56 31.61
C GLY A 120 16.10 6.22 31.22
N THR A 121 15.34 5.33 30.59
CA THR A 121 15.83 4.04 30.13
C THR A 121 16.77 4.22 28.93
N LYS A 122 17.99 3.69 29.03
CA LYS A 122 18.98 3.74 27.95
C LYS A 122 18.76 2.58 26.96
N LEU A 123 18.82 2.88 25.68
CA LEU A 123 18.70 1.90 24.61
C LEU A 123 19.61 2.26 23.43
N LYS A 124 19.79 1.33 22.52
CA LYS A 124 20.48 1.54 21.25
C LYS A 124 19.50 1.34 20.13
N VAL A 125 19.48 2.28 19.20
CA VAL A 125 18.73 2.19 17.95
C VAL A 125 19.68 1.72 16.86
N ASP A 126 19.37 0.61 16.22
CA ASP A 126 20.16 0.06 15.12
C ASP A 126 19.81 0.80 13.83
N MET A 127 20.43 1.97 13.68
CA MET A 127 20.22 2.85 12.52
C MET A 127 21.38 2.71 11.52
N PRO A 128 21.09 2.53 10.23
CA PRO A 128 22.08 2.66 9.16
C PRO A 128 22.77 4.03 9.23
N SER A 129 24.06 4.07 8.90
CA SER A 129 24.87 5.31 8.90
C SER A 129 24.25 6.42 8.06
N LYS A 130 23.54 6.08 6.98
CA LYS A 130 22.81 7.03 6.12
C LYS A 130 21.71 7.78 6.89
N LEU A 131 20.96 7.09 7.76
CA LEU A 131 19.90 7.72 8.57
C LEU A 131 20.48 8.64 9.66
N LEU A 132 21.55 8.21 10.31
CA LEU A 132 22.26 9.05 11.27
C LEU A 132 22.79 10.33 10.60
N LEU A 133 23.34 10.20 9.38
CA LEU A 133 23.79 11.33 8.60
C LEU A 133 22.64 12.27 8.22
N ASN A 134 21.46 11.73 7.87
CA ASN A 134 20.29 12.52 7.56
C ASN A 134 19.86 13.38 8.75
N LEU A 135 19.74 12.79 9.95
CA LEU A 135 19.43 13.54 11.17
C LEU A 135 20.46 14.66 11.42
N ARG A 136 21.75 14.35 11.28
CA ARG A 136 22.83 15.32 11.44
C ARG A 136 22.74 16.46 10.44
N ASN A 137 22.28 16.20 9.21
CA ASN A 137 22.10 17.20 8.17
C ASN A 137 20.78 17.98 8.30
N GLY A 138 20.01 17.77 9.36
CA GLY A 138 18.77 18.49 9.61
C GLY A 138 17.54 17.87 8.92
N PHE A 139 17.62 16.62 8.45
CA PHE A 139 16.49 15.95 7.81
C PHE A 139 15.73 15.08 8.82
N ASN A 140 14.42 15.13 8.75
CA ASN A 140 13.55 14.22 9.46
C ASN A 140 13.75 12.79 8.96
N ILE A 141 13.54 11.82 9.83
CA ILE A 141 13.58 10.40 9.47
C ILE A 141 12.33 9.67 9.95
N GLU A 142 11.94 8.69 9.16
CA GLU A 142 10.91 7.72 9.50
C GLU A 142 11.31 6.37 8.91
N LYS A 143 11.45 5.37 9.76
CA LYS A 143 11.86 4.02 9.32
C LYS A 143 11.55 2.95 10.35
N LEU A 144 11.34 1.74 9.84
CA LEU A 144 11.36 0.55 10.69
C LEU A 144 12.81 0.25 11.10
N VAL A 145 13.08 0.22 12.38
CA VAL A 145 14.43 -0.01 12.95
C VAL A 145 14.36 -1.02 14.08
N ALA A 146 15.48 -1.66 14.36
CA ALA A 146 15.60 -2.49 15.54
C ALA A 146 16.08 -1.66 16.76
N PHE A 147 15.46 -1.90 17.90
CA PHE A 147 15.81 -1.32 19.20
C PHE A 147 16.43 -2.41 20.06
N GLU A 148 17.53 -2.12 20.68
CA GLU A 148 18.19 -3.01 21.64
C GLU A 148 18.08 -2.42 23.06
N PHE A 149 17.31 -3.10 23.89
CA PHE A 149 17.15 -2.84 25.31
C PHE A 149 17.55 -4.07 26.11
N GLU A 150 18.51 -3.94 27.04
CA GLU A 150 19.01 -5.05 27.88
C GLU A 150 19.29 -6.35 27.08
N GLN A 151 19.91 -6.23 25.90
CA GLN A 151 20.20 -7.34 24.96
C GLN A 151 18.96 -7.94 24.28
N VAL A 152 17.77 -7.41 24.48
CA VAL A 152 16.56 -7.80 23.75
C VAL A 152 16.38 -6.88 22.56
N LYS A 153 16.38 -7.45 21.36
CA LYS A 153 16.08 -6.71 20.13
C LYS A 153 14.58 -6.77 19.83
N LYS A 154 13.99 -5.61 19.60
CA LYS A 154 12.61 -5.47 19.11
C LYS A 154 12.60 -4.53 17.91
N ASP A 155 11.75 -4.81 16.95
CA ASP A 155 11.50 -3.89 15.84
C ASP A 155 10.43 -2.88 16.23
N GLY A 156 10.59 -1.65 15.76
CA GLY A 156 9.60 -0.60 15.91
C GLY A 156 9.73 0.44 14.81
N TYR A 157 8.67 1.19 14.59
CA TYR A 157 8.63 2.26 13.63
C TYR A 157 9.08 3.56 14.28
N LEU A 158 10.28 4.03 13.92
CA LEU A 158 10.88 5.26 14.40
C LEU A 158 10.47 6.43 13.51
N VAL A 159 9.97 7.48 14.13
CA VAL A 159 9.84 8.82 13.54
C VAL A 159 10.71 9.76 14.38
N ALA A 160 11.62 10.50 13.76
CA ALA A 160 12.49 11.41 14.49
C ALA A 160 12.74 12.71 13.69
N ILE A 161 12.93 13.78 14.44
CA ILE A 161 13.31 15.10 13.94
C ILE A 161 14.65 15.51 14.55
N PRO A 162 15.51 16.19 13.79
CA PRO A 162 16.67 16.86 14.35
C PRO A 162 16.21 17.98 15.29
N CYS A 163 16.93 18.22 16.36
CA CYS A 163 16.61 19.30 17.29
C CYS A 163 17.91 20.03 17.73
N GLN A 164 17.72 21.12 18.46
CA GLN A 164 18.86 21.73 19.13
C GLN A 164 19.51 20.75 20.12
N GLU A 165 20.78 20.93 20.45
CA GLU A 165 21.47 20.09 21.42
C GLU A 165 20.86 20.21 22.80
N TYR A 166 20.44 19.07 23.36
CA TYR A 166 20.00 18.95 24.74
C TYR A 166 20.99 18.14 25.57
N THR A 167 21.27 18.57 26.80
CA THR A 167 22.05 17.80 27.76
C THR A 167 21.13 17.10 28.74
N ILE A 168 21.15 15.76 28.75
CA ILE A 168 20.41 14.91 29.68
C ILE A 168 21.41 14.02 30.41
N ASN A 169 21.45 14.09 31.75
CA ASN A 169 22.38 13.29 32.58
C ASN A 169 23.85 13.41 32.14
N GLY A 170 24.27 14.59 31.63
CA GLY A 170 25.65 14.85 31.19
C GLY A 170 25.99 14.34 29.80
N GLU A 171 25.05 13.73 29.09
CA GLU A 171 25.18 13.29 27.69
C GLU A 171 24.42 14.24 26.74
N THR A 172 24.93 14.45 25.53
CA THR A 172 24.33 15.35 24.52
C THR A 172 23.47 14.55 23.53
N TYR A 173 22.27 15.05 23.26
CA TYR A 173 21.29 14.51 22.34
C TYR A 173 20.96 15.56 21.29
N THR A 174 20.85 15.15 20.02
CA THR A 174 20.72 16.01 18.84
C THR A 174 19.45 15.77 18.03
N ALA A 175 18.65 14.78 18.44
CA ALA A 175 17.36 14.53 17.82
C ALA A 175 16.34 14.06 18.87
N ILE A 176 15.07 14.35 18.57
CA ILE A 176 13.91 13.84 19.31
C ILE A 176 13.17 12.89 18.39
N GLY A 177 12.80 11.75 18.91
CA GLY A 177 12.06 10.74 18.16
C GLY A 177 10.95 10.09 18.97
N THR A 178 10.14 9.36 18.27
CA THR A 178 9.12 8.50 18.85
C THR A 178 9.13 7.13 18.21
N VAL A 179 8.81 6.11 18.97
CA VAL A 179 8.74 4.73 18.51
C VAL A 179 7.35 4.21 18.68
N TYR A 180 6.80 3.70 17.60
CA TYR A 180 5.54 3.01 17.55
C TYR A 180 5.74 1.51 17.38
N ASP A 181 4.85 0.71 17.94
CA ASP A 181 4.83 -0.72 17.67
C ASP A 181 4.54 -1.00 16.21
N HIS A 182 5.04 -2.14 15.69
CA HIS A 182 4.80 -2.59 14.33
C HIS A 182 3.30 -2.66 13.98
N SER A 183 2.46 -3.01 14.94
CA SER A 183 0.99 -3.02 14.79
C SER A 183 0.40 -1.66 14.43
N LYS A 184 1.07 -0.56 14.83
CA LYS A 184 0.64 0.80 14.47
C LYS A 184 0.86 1.05 12.99
N LEU A 185 2.02 0.65 12.44
CA LEU A 185 2.31 0.72 11.02
C LEU A 185 1.33 -0.17 10.22
N ASP A 186 1.03 -1.38 10.71
CA ASP A 186 0.00 -2.24 10.14
C ASP A 186 -1.36 -1.53 10.05
N SER A 187 -1.76 -0.82 11.11
CA SER A 187 -3.03 -0.08 11.13
C SER A 187 -3.05 1.13 10.20
N MET A 188 -1.91 1.80 10.02
CA MET A 188 -1.77 2.94 9.10
C MET A 188 -1.88 2.52 7.63
N LEU A 189 -1.36 1.35 7.32
CA LEU A 189 -1.24 0.83 5.95
C LEU A 189 -2.37 -0.13 5.57
N ASN A 190 -3.11 -0.65 6.55
CA ASN A 190 -4.20 -1.60 6.31
C ASN A 190 -5.53 -0.88 6.09
N LEU A 191 -5.80 -0.48 4.88
CA LEU A 191 -7.08 0.12 4.50
C LEU A 191 -8.20 -0.90 4.25
N GLY A 192 -8.04 -2.16 4.71
CA GLY A 192 -9.11 -3.17 4.65
C GLY A 192 -9.58 -3.53 3.23
N GLY A 193 -8.81 -3.22 2.21
CA GLY A 193 -9.14 -3.55 0.82
C GLY A 193 -8.97 -5.04 0.53
N TYR A 194 -9.89 -5.59 -0.25
CA TYR A 194 -9.81 -6.93 -0.83
C TYR A 194 -9.73 -8.10 0.17
N ASP A 195 -10.37 -7.99 1.34
CA ASP A 195 -10.58 -9.08 2.31
C ASP A 195 -9.32 -9.90 2.66
N GLY A 196 -8.19 -9.24 2.88
CA GLY A 196 -6.92 -9.91 3.21
C GLY A 196 -6.22 -10.60 2.03
N SER A 197 -6.72 -10.41 0.80
CA SER A 197 -6.09 -10.94 -0.43
C SER A 197 -5.00 -10.03 -0.99
N ALA A 198 -4.67 -8.96 -0.28
CA ALA A 198 -3.70 -7.96 -0.69
C ALA A 198 -2.40 -8.08 0.09
N TYR A 199 -1.29 -7.91 -0.60
CA TYR A 199 0.05 -7.88 -0.04
C TYR A 199 0.60 -6.46 -0.18
N LEU A 200 1.03 -5.90 0.94
CA LEU A 200 1.66 -4.59 0.98
C LEU A 200 3.14 -4.72 1.30
N PHE A 201 3.96 -3.98 0.58
CA PHE A 201 5.39 -3.88 0.80
C PHE A 201 5.82 -2.42 0.79
N MET A 202 6.79 -2.08 1.62
CA MET A 202 7.57 -0.87 1.47
C MET A 202 8.99 -1.28 1.05
N LEU A 203 9.50 -0.63 0.03
CA LEU A 203 10.84 -0.88 -0.51
C LEU A 203 11.72 0.33 -0.26
N ASP A 204 12.96 0.09 0.08
CA ASP A 204 14.00 1.11 0.11
C ASP A 204 14.45 1.50 -1.32
N ASP A 205 15.29 2.50 -1.45
CA ASP A 205 15.83 3.03 -2.72
C ASP A 205 16.59 1.98 -3.55
N ASP A 206 17.09 0.91 -2.92
CA ASP A 206 17.71 -0.24 -3.60
C ASP A 206 16.74 -1.37 -3.96
N GLY A 207 15.44 -1.20 -3.70
CA GLY A 207 14.39 -2.20 -3.94
C GLY A 207 14.32 -3.31 -2.89
N THR A 208 15.00 -3.15 -1.75
CA THR A 208 14.94 -4.07 -0.62
C THR A 208 13.67 -3.86 0.18
N ILE A 209 13.01 -4.96 0.58
CA ILE A 209 11.80 -4.93 1.41
C ILE A 209 12.17 -4.45 2.83
N THR A 210 11.62 -3.32 3.23
CA THR A 210 11.75 -2.77 4.58
C THR A 210 10.55 -3.09 5.46
N TYR A 211 9.37 -3.23 4.86
CA TYR A 211 8.12 -3.59 5.53
C TYR A 211 7.24 -4.48 4.65
N THR A 212 6.50 -5.38 5.28
CA THR A 212 5.42 -6.15 4.67
C THR A 212 4.35 -6.47 5.71
N ASN A 213 3.10 -6.47 5.29
CA ASN A 213 1.96 -6.90 6.12
C ASN A 213 1.81 -8.42 6.19
N GLN A 214 2.64 -9.18 5.50
CA GLN A 214 2.67 -10.64 5.59
C GLN A 214 3.31 -11.09 6.91
N LYS A 215 2.53 -11.79 7.74
CA LYS A 215 3.00 -12.27 9.05
C LYS A 215 3.84 -13.55 8.97
N ASP A 216 3.67 -14.34 7.91
CA ASP A 216 4.23 -15.70 7.84
C ASP A 216 5.61 -15.79 7.17
N ASP A 217 6.10 -14.72 6.55
CA ASP A 217 7.34 -14.75 5.77
C ASP A 217 8.40 -13.79 6.32
N ILE A 218 9.06 -14.22 7.41
CA ILE A 218 10.29 -13.61 7.93
C ILE A 218 11.39 -13.53 6.84
N PHE A 219 11.28 -14.35 5.80
CA PHE A 219 12.24 -14.41 4.69
C PHE A 219 12.21 -13.23 3.73
N PHE A 220 11.17 -12.38 3.74
CA PHE A 220 11.06 -11.26 2.82
C PHE A 220 11.80 -9.98 3.26
N ARG A 221 12.14 -9.85 4.52
CA ARG A 221 12.97 -8.73 4.97
C ARG A 221 14.41 -8.88 4.45
N ASN A 222 14.94 -7.80 3.88
CA ASN A 222 16.26 -7.72 3.25
C ASN A 222 16.39 -8.41 1.88
N TYR A 223 15.30 -8.81 1.23
CA TYR A 223 15.31 -9.32 -0.14
C TYR A 223 14.72 -8.29 -1.10
N SER A 224 15.23 -8.25 -2.33
CA SER A 224 14.64 -7.46 -3.39
C SER A 224 13.33 -8.11 -3.85
N LEU A 225 12.21 -7.40 -3.69
CA LEU A 225 10.88 -7.88 -4.06
C LEU A 225 10.82 -8.29 -5.53
N LEU A 226 11.29 -7.44 -6.44
CA LEU A 226 11.24 -7.72 -7.87
C LEU A 226 12.07 -8.93 -8.28
N LYS A 227 13.26 -9.12 -7.66
CA LYS A 227 14.07 -10.32 -7.90
C LYS A 227 13.36 -11.58 -7.41
N HIS A 228 12.68 -11.50 -6.28
CA HIS A 228 11.88 -12.61 -5.76
C HIS A 228 10.70 -12.95 -6.70
N LEU A 229 9.94 -11.96 -7.16
CA LEU A 229 8.85 -12.18 -8.12
C LEU A 229 9.37 -12.80 -9.43
N LYS A 230 10.54 -12.37 -9.90
CA LYS A 230 11.20 -12.94 -11.08
C LYS A 230 11.65 -14.37 -10.86
N SER A 231 12.32 -14.68 -9.75
CA SER A 231 12.82 -16.04 -9.43
C SER A 231 11.69 -17.05 -9.26
N ASN A 232 10.55 -16.62 -8.72
CA ASN A 232 9.34 -17.43 -8.58
C ASN A 232 8.48 -17.46 -9.85
N HIS A 233 9.01 -16.96 -10.97
CA HIS A 233 8.30 -16.91 -12.23
C HIS A 233 6.96 -16.14 -12.20
N ALA A 234 6.74 -15.26 -11.21
CA ALA A 234 5.55 -14.42 -11.14
C ALA A 234 5.57 -13.28 -12.18
N ILE A 235 6.76 -12.84 -12.60
CA ILE A 235 6.97 -11.83 -13.64
C ILE A 235 7.97 -12.33 -14.69
N THR A 236 7.86 -11.80 -15.90
CA THR A 236 8.81 -12.02 -17.00
C THR A 236 10.03 -11.11 -16.86
N GLU A 237 11.13 -11.42 -17.58
CA GLU A 237 12.31 -10.54 -17.66
C GLU A 237 11.94 -9.12 -18.09
N LYS A 238 11.09 -9.00 -19.13
CA LYS A 238 10.66 -7.70 -19.65
C LYS A 238 9.85 -6.89 -18.64
N GLU A 239 8.96 -7.55 -17.88
CA GLU A 239 8.20 -6.91 -16.81
C GLU A 239 9.11 -6.49 -15.66
N PHE A 240 10.09 -7.34 -15.29
CA PHE A 240 11.09 -7.01 -14.29
C PHE A 240 11.87 -5.73 -14.66
N ASP A 241 12.41 -5.66 -15.88
CA ASP A 241 13.19 -4.50 -16.34
C ASP A 241 12.32 -3.23 -16.38
N SER A 242 11.07 -3.35 -16.87
CA SER A 242 10.12 -2.24 -16.93
C SER A 242 9.76 -1.71 -15.52
N LEU A 243 9.41 -2.60 -14.59
CA LEU A 243 9.05 -2.24 -13.22
C LEU A 243 10.24 -1.65 -12.48
N ASN A 244 11.41 -2.29 -12.57
CA ASN A 244 12.62 -1.83 -11.91
C ASN A 244 12.99 -0.41 -12.35
N LYS A 245 12.88 -0.11 -13.65
CA LYS A 245 13.10 1.24 -14.19
C LYS A 245 12.08 2.24 -13.64
N LYS A 246 10.78 1.91 -13.65
CA LYS A 246 9.71 2.81 -13.17
C LYS A 246 9.84 3.12 -11.69
N ILE A 247 10.16 2.10 -10.88
CA ILE A 247 10.40 2.23 -9.44
C ILE A 247 11.63 3.10 -9.17
N ALA A 248 12.74 2.86 -9.87
CA ALA A 248 13.95 3.66 -9.75
C ALA A 248 13.75 5.12 -10.18
N GLU A 249 12.84 5.39 -11.13
CA GLU A 249 12.45 6.73 -11.55
C GLU A 249 11.45 7.42 -10.62
N GLY A 250 11.04 6.77 -9.52
CA GLY A 250 10.04 7.29 -8.58
C GLY A 250 8.66 7.49 -9.21
N LYS A 251 8.31 6.70 -10.23
CA LYS A 251 7.00 6.77 -10.87
C LYS A 251 5.94 6.07 -10.02
N LYS A 252 4.69 6.52 -10.16
CA LYS A 252 3.50 5.82 -9.68
C LYS A 252 2.77 5.13 -10.83
N GLY A 253 2.01 4.08 -10.52
CA GLY A 253 1.17 3.41 -11.49
C GLY A 253 0.72 2.03 -11.05
N VAL A 254 0.05 1.35 -11.98
CA VAL A 254 -0.45 -0.03 -11.82
C VAL A 254 -0.03 -0.84 -13.02
N GLU A 255 0.37 -2.09 -12.79
CA GLU A 255 0.68 -3.07 -13.82
C GLU A 255 -0.14 -4.32 -13.60
N LEU A 256 -0.74 -4.85 -14.66
CA LEU A 256 -1.38 -6.16 -14.65
C LEU A 256 -0.36 -7.23 -15.05
N LEU A 257 0.07 -8.02 -14.08
CA LEU A 257 0.95 -9.17 -14.28
C LEU A 257 0.10 -10.36 -14.73
N LYS A 258 0.34 -10.87 -15.95
CA LYS A 258 -0.56 -11.86 -16.60
C LYS A 258 -0.06 -13.30 -16.54
N LYS A 259 1.10 -13.58 -15.92
CA LYS A 259 1.68 -14.91 -15.89
C LYS A 259 0.96 -15.80 -14.86
N ASP A 260 0.79 -17.09 -15.15
CA ASP A 260 0.15 -18.17 -14.37
C ASP A 260 -1.09 -17.77 -13.54
N LYS A 261 -0.93 -16.91 -12.54
CA LYS A 261 -2.01 -16.29 -11.77
C LYS A 261 -1.92 -14.78 -11.95
N PRO A 262 -2.93 -14.13 -12.54
CA PRO A 262 -2.87 -12.70 -12.78
C PRO A 262 -3.01 -11.90 -11.47
N TYR A 263 -2.13 -10.89 -11.31
CA TYR A 263 -2.13 -9.95 -10.19
C TYR A 263 -2.08 -8.52 -10.71
N TYR A 264 -2.75 -7.61 -10.00
CA TYR A 264 -2.45 -6.19 -10.10
C TYR A 264 -1.31 -5.85 -9.15
N LEU A 265 -0.32 -5.13 -9.65
CA LEU A 265 0.78 -4.57 -8.87
C LEU A 265 0.70 -3.05 -9.00
N GLY A 266 0.29 -2.39 -7.92
CA GLY A 266 0.31 -0.95 -7.78
C GLY A 266 1.59 -0.50 -7.10
N TYR A 267 2.14 0.64 -7.52
CA TYR A 267 3.35 1.23 -6.94
C TYR A 267 3.24 2.75 -6.87
N CYS A 268 3.68 3.31 -5.73
CA CYS A 268 3.64 4.73 -5.49
C CYS A 268 4.81 5.15 -4.59
N PRO A 269 5.57 6.20 -4.94
CA PRO A 269 6.63 6.70 -4.09
C PRO A 269 6.06 7.39 -2.84
N ILE A 270 6.71 7.18 -1.70
CA ILE A 270 6.51 7.94 -0.48
C ILE A 270 7.63 8.98 -0.43
N GLU A 271 7.28 10.24 -0.66
CA GLU A 271 8.26 11.32 -0.83
C GLU A 271 9.02 11.64 0.46
N SER A 272 8.35 11.46 1.62
CA SER A 272 8.90 11.82 2.93
C SER A 272 10.17 11.04 3.31
N ASN A 273 10.31 9.79 2.85
CA ASN A 273 11.41 8.91 3.25
C ASN A 273 12.12 8.19 2.09
N ASN A 274 11.82 8.59 0.85
CA ASN A 274 12.39 7.99 -0.36
C ASN A 274 12.14 6.46 -0.47
N THR A 275 10.97 6.02 -0.01
CA THR A 275 10.52 4.63 0.00
C THR A 275 9.47 4.43 -1.10
N MET A 276 9.44 3.24 -1.69
CA MET A 276 8.40 2.87 -2.65
C MET A 276 7.35 1.97 -1.98
N LEU A 277 6.11 2.38 -2.01
CA LEU A 277 4.97 1.55 -1.62
C LEU A 277 4.60 0.63 -2.78
N ILE A 278 4.52 -0.67 -2.52
CA ILE A 278 4.05 -1.69 -3.48
C ILE A 278 2.84 -2.39 -2.90
N TYR A 279 1.77 -2.48 -3.70
CA TYR A 279 0.54 -3.14 -3.34
C TYR A 279 0.18 -4.20 -4.38
N ILE A 280 0.13 -5.47 -3.98
CA ILE A 280 -0.12 -6.60 -4.88
C ILE A 280 -1.44 -7.25 -4.50
N VAL A 281 -2.35 -7.38 -5.47
CA VAL A 281 -3.68 -7.99 -5.27
C VAL A 281 -3.96 -9.00 -6.38
N LYS A 282 -4.54 -10.14 -6.03
CA LYS A 282 -5.01 -11.09 -7.03
C LYS A 282 -6.07 -10.43 -7.94
N LYS A 283 -5.89 -10.58 -9.25
CA LYS A 283 -6.86 -10.04 -10.23
C LYS A 283 -8.28 -10.47 -9.91
N GLU A 284 -8.46 -11.72 -9.51
CA GLU A 284 -9.75 -12.28 -9.15
C GLU A 284 -10.45 -11.53 -8.00
N ALA A 285 -9.69 -11.08 -6.99
CA ALA A 285 -10.24 -10.32 -5.86
C ALA A 285 -10.75 -8.94 -6.31
N VAL A 286 -10.02 -8.27 -7.21
CA VAL A 286 -10.43 -6.99 -7.80
C VAL A 286 -11.65 -7.20 -8.71
N ASP A 287 -11.60 -8.21 -9.58
CA ASP A 287 -12.67 -8.51 -10.54
C ASP A 287 -13.96 -8.95 -9.84
N ASN A 288 -13.90 -9.61 -8.70
CA ASN A 288 -15.11 -10.10 -8.00
C ASN A 288 -16.02 -8.96 -7.55
N VAL A 289 -15.46 -7.82 -7.17
CA VAL A 289 -16.24 -6.62 -6.87
C VAL A 289 -17.03 -6.15 -8.10
N LEU A 290 -16.46 -6.31 -9.29
CA LEU A 290 -17.05 -5.89 -10.56
C LEU A 290 -17.95 -6.97 -11.20
N LYS A 291 -17.71 -8.26 -10.93
CA LYS A 291 -18.51 -9.40 -11.44
C LYS A 291 -19.96 -9.41 -10.97
N GLU A 292 -20.26 -8.89 -9.78
CA GLU A 292 -21.63 -8.76 -9.34
C GLU A 292 -22.43 -7.80 -10.22
N TYR A 293 -21.83 -6.69 -10.60
CA TYR A 293 -22.40 -5.77 -11.59
C TYR A 293 -22.57 -6.42 -12.98
N GLN A 294 -21.60 -7.26 -13.40
CA GLN A 294 -21.72 -8.02 -14.66
C GLN A 294 -22.91 -8.97 -14.68
N LYS A 295 -23.10 -9.73 -13.60
CA LYS A 295 -24.24 -10.66 -13.48
C LYS A 295 -25.58 -9.91 -13.61
N MET A 296 -25.66 -8.75 -12.95
CA MET A 296 -26.87 -7.92 -13.00
C MET A 296 -27.14 -7.38 -14.41
N ILE A 297 -26.12 -6.87 -15.11
CA ILE A 297 -26.23 -6.39 -16.50
C ILE A 297 -26.54 -7.54 -17.45
N GLY A 298 -25.87 -8.69 -17.30
CA GLY A 298 -26.12 -9.88 -18.10
C GLY A 298 -27.56 -10.41 -17.95
N PHE A 299 -28.08 -10.45 -16.72
CA PHE A 299 -29.44 -10.85 -16.44
C PHE A 299 -30.47 -9.87 -17.06
N THR A 300 -30.25 -8.56 -16.92
CA THR A 300 -31.12 -7.53 -17.51
C THR A 300 -31.13 -7.61 -19.04
N THR A 301 -29.98 -7.83 -19.66
CA THR A 301 -29.86 -7.99 -21.11
C THR A 301 -30.57 -9.27 -21.60
N MET A 302 -30.45 -10.37 -20.85
CA MET A 302 -31.13 -11.63 -21.15
C MET A 302 -32.65 -11.48 -21.06
N LEU A 303 -33.16 -10.78 -20.04
CA LEU A 303 -34.58 -10.48 -19.89
C LEU A 303 -35.10 -9.62 -21.05
N MET A 304 -34.38 -8.56 -21.43
CA MET A 304 -34.76 -7.69 -22.55
C MET A 304 -34.80 -8.48 -23.87
N THR A 305 -33.79 -9.32 -24.14
CA THR A 305 -33.74 -10.14 -25.32
C THR A 305 -34.89 -11.17 -25.37
N GLY A 306 -35.20 -11.78 -24.22
CA GLY A 306 -36.34 -12.70 -24.09
C GLY A 306 -37.68 -12.00 -24.29
N PHE A 307 -37.84 -10.77 -23.85
CA PHE A 307 -39.06 -9.97 -24.07
C PHE A 307 -39.25 -9.59 -25.53
N ILE A 308 -38.17 -9.22 -26.24
CA ILE A 308 -38.21 -8.94 -27.70
C ILE A 308 -38.55 -10.18 -28.51
N LEU A 309 -38.15 -11.38 -28.05
CA LEU A 309 -38.49 -12.64 -28.72
C LEU A 309 -39.95 -13.09 -28.51
N LEU A 310 -40.63 -12.58 -27.49
CA LEU A 310 -42.03 -12.87 -27.18
C LEU A 310 -43.03 -11.91 -27.88
N LEU A 311 -42.57 -10.75 -28.33
CA LEU A 311 -43.32 -9.78 -29.15
C LEU A 311 -43.24 -10.13 -30.63
#